data_15c68df6e5d1b1fdf4485ed93cfb4021
#
_entry.id   15c68df6e5d1b1fdf4485ed93cfb4021
#
_cell.length_a   1.000
_cell.length_b   1.000
_cell.length_c   1.000
_cell.angle_alpha   90.00
_cell.angle_beta   90.00
_cell.angle_gamma   90.00
#
_symmetry.space_group_name_H-M   'P 1'
#
loop_
_entity.id
_entity.type
_entity.pdbx_description
1 polymer ?
#
loop_
_entity_poly.entity_id
_entity_poly.type
_entity_poly.pdbx_seq_one_letter_code
_entity_poly.pdbx_strand_id
1 'polypeptide(L)'
;MAFDDLDVVIVGNVGVDTNVYLQGAEVDFSVESNFTENIDCVGQAGGYVSRGFAQLGYRTGFIGYLGDHHNGRYVREAFNEDGIDPTATFIDPTGTGRSVNIVYRDGRRKNFYDGKGHMNLKPDLNICRSVLSRTRLAHFSIPNWARQLLPVARELGLVISCDIQDIEAFDDPYRTDFIDHADILFFSSVNHPDPEPLIGEFIRRNPEQVLVVGMGAAGCVLCTREGIEIFPAVELDSPVVDTNGAGDGLAVGFLSSYVLGGYSSHDSILRGQIAARFTCSIRGSSSQLITRLELEQIFDAYC
;
A
#
# COMPACT_ATOMS: atom_id res chain seq x y z
N MET A 1 11.75 -23.56 4.74
CA MET A 1 10.97 -24.21 3.66
C MET A 1 11.20 -23.39 2.41
N ALA A 2 11.48 -23.99 1.26
CA ALA A 2 11.49 -23.27 -0.01
C ALA A 2 10.02 -23.02 -0.37
N PHE A 3 9.66 -21.77 -0.66
CA PHE A 3 8.35 -21.44 -1.20
C PHE A 3 8.38 -21.74 -2.69
N ASP A 4 7.64 -22.77 -3.12
CA ASP A 4 7.68 -23.22 -4.51
C ASP A 4 6.91 -22.29 -5.46
N ASP A 5 5.84 -21.63 -4.95
CA ASP A 5 5.04 -20.65 -5.68
C ASP A 5 4.54 -19.55 -4.73
N LEU A 6 4.62 -18.31 -5.14
CA LEU A 6 4.05 -17.15 -4.48
C LEU A 6 2.84 -16.65 -5.27
N ASP A 7 1.80 -16.21 -4.57
CA ASP A 7 0.64 -15.60 -5.21
C ASP A 7 0.94 -14.14 -5.59
N VAL A 8 1.71 -13.45 -4.73
CA VAL A 8 2.12 -12.06 -4.93
C VAL A 8 3.50 -11.79 -4.34
N VAL A 9 4.27 -10.89 -4.97
CA VAL A 9 5.50 -10.33 -4.41
C VAL A 9 5.35 -8.82 -4.25
N ILE A 10 5.61 -8.34 -3.04
CA ILE A 10 5.57 -6.92 -2.71
C ILE A 10 6.99 -6.37 -2.74
N VAL A 11 7.21 -5.31 -3.52
CA VAL A 11 8.49 -4.61 -3.67
C VAL A 11 8.35 -3.22 -3.08
N GLY A 12 8.94 -2.98 -1.91
CA GLY A 12 8.70 -1.70 -1.27
C GLY A 12 9.42 -1.47 0.05
N ASN A 13 9.10 -0.34 0.64
CA ASN A 13 9.57 0.03 1.95
C ASN A 13 8.69 -0.56 3.04
N VAL A 14 9.33 -0.93 4.14
CA VAL A 14 8.67 -1.39 5.36
C VAL A 14 9.38 -0.79 6.57
N GLY A 15 8.64 -0.52 7.61
CA GLY A 15 9.20 0.04 8.84
C GLY A 15 8.22 -0.01 10.00
N VAL A 16 8.43 0.91 10.93
CA VAL A 16 7.54 1.10 12.08
C VAL A 16 6.82 2.43 11.93
N ASP A 17 5.50 2.39 11.96
CA ASP A 17 4.67 3.59 12.08
C ASP A 17 4.29 3.80 13.53
N THR A 18 4.64 4.96 14.08
CA THR A 18 4.16 5.44 15.37
C THR A 18 2.97 6.34 15.12
N ASN A 19 1.76 5.88 15.44
CA ASN A 19 0.54 6.67 15.32
C ASN A 19 0.26 7.37 16.66
N VAL A 20 0.24 8.70 16.61
CA VAL A 20 0.09 9.58 17.76
C VAL A 20 -1.33 10.19 17.72
N TYR A 21 -2.24 9.61 18.50
CA TYR A 21 -3.64 10.06 18.58
C TYR A 21 -3.76 11.17 19.60
N LEU A 22 -4.09 12.39 19.13
CA LEU A 22 -4.26 13.55 19.99
C LEU A 22 -5.50 13.42 20.89
N GLN A 23 -5.35 13.72 22.18
CA GLN A 23 -6.50 13.91 23.08
C GLN A 23 -7.18 15.26 22.86
N GLY A 24 -6.42 16.30 22.43
CA GLY A 24 -6.91 17.60 21.98
C GLY A 24 -7.41 17.59 20.54
N ALA A 25 -8.06 18.67 20.12
CA ALA A 25 -8.47 18.83 18.72
C ALA A 25 -7.30 19.13 17.80
N GLU A 26 -6.29 19.84 18.30
CA GLU A 26 -5.09 20.27 17.59
C GLU A 26 -3.86 20.11 18.49
N VAL A 27 -2.66 20.17 17.88
CA VAL A 27 -1.40 20.27 18.63
C VAL A 27 -1.34 21.66 19.28
N ASP A 28 -1.26 21.70 20.61
CA ASP A 28 -1.07 22.96 21.34
C ASP A 28 0.42 23.24 21.50
N PHE A 29 0.92 24.22 20.75
CA PHE A 29 2.32 24.66 20.80
C PHE A 29 2.61 25.63 21.97
N SER A 30 1.61 26.04 22.76
CA SER A 30 1.80 26.90 23.94
C SER A 30 2.23 26.15 25.19
N VAL A 31 2.13 24.80 25.17
CA VAL A 31 2.52 23.89 26.26
C VAL A 31 3.67 23.00 25.85
N GLU A 32 4.47 22.54 26.81
CA GLU A 32 5.58 21.64 26.55
C GLU A 32 5.12 20.25 26.07
N SER A 33 4.01 19.75 26.62
CA SER A 33 3.53 18.39 26.38
C SER A 33 2.05 18.35 26.04
N ASN A 34 1.73 17.65 24.94
CA ASN A 34 0.35 17.30 24.60
C ASN A 34 0.06 15.86 25.04
N PHE A 35 -1.11 15.62 25.60
CA PHE A 35 -1.53 14.25 25.95
C PHE A 35 -1.97 13.50 24.68
N THR A 36 -1.43 12.30 24.54
CA THR A 36 -1.67 11.45 23.36
C THR A 36 -1.80 9.98 23.77
N GLU A 37 -2.35 9.19 22.89
CA GLU A 37 -2.17 7.73 22.88
C GLU A 37 -1.25 7.38 21.70
N ASN A 38 -0.21 6.59 21.94
CA ASN A 38 0.77 6.24 20.92
C ASN A 38 0.72 4.74 20.65
N ILE A 39 0.59 4.36 19.37
CA ILE A 39 0.54 2.97 18.94
C ILE A 39 1.62 2.76 17.87
N ASP A 40 2.56 1.86 18.14
CA ASP A 40 3.52 1.39 17.14
C ASP A 40 2.93 0.19 16.40
N CYS A 41 3.04 0.19 15.08
CA CYS A 41 2.67 -0.95 14.24
C CYS A 41 3.67 -1.14 13.08
N VAL A 42 3.65 -2.30 12.45
CA VAL A 42 4.35 -2.49 11.18
C VAL A 42 3.70 -1.57 10.16
N GLY A 43 4.48 -0.72 9.54
CA GLY A 43 3.99 0.36 8.70
C GLY A 43 4.71 0.49 7.39
N GLN A 44 4.47 1.62 6.75
CA GLN A 44 4.84 1.97 5.39
C GLN A 44 4.15 1.06 4.34
N ALA A 45 4.04 1.51 3.09
CA ALA A 45 3.22 0.86 2.07
C ALA A 45 3.53 -0.62 1.88
N GLY A 46 4.82 -0.99 1.76
CA GLY A 46 5.21 -2.39 1.62
C GLY A 46 4.84 -3.26 2.83
N GLY A 47 4.87 -2.68 4.04
CA GLY A 47 4.45 -3.37 5.26
C GLY A 47 2.96 -3.64 5.30
N TYR A 48 2.14 -2.61 5.06
CA TYR A 48 0.68 -2.74 5.03
C TYR A 48 0.22 -3.74 3.97
N VAL A 49 0.72 -3.58 2.74
CA VAL A 49 0.30 -4.42 1.61
C VAL A 49 0.74 -5.88 1.80
N SER A 50 1.98 -6.15 2.24
CA SER A 50 2.45 -7.52 2.48
C SER A 50 1.61 -8.24 3.51
N ARG A 51 1.36 -7.61 4.65
CA ARG A 51 0.54 -8.15 5.72
C ARG A 51 -0.92 -8.31 5.30
N GLY A 52 -1.45 -7.35 4.53
CA GLY A 52 -2.81 -7.41 4.00
C GLY A 52 -3.04 -8.63 3.12
N PHE A 53 -2.13 -8.92 2.17
CA PHE A 53 -2.23 -10.13 1.34
C PHE A 53 -2.10 -11.42 2.17
N ALA A 54 -1.15 -11.46 3.11
CA ALA A 54 -0.97 -12.61 3.99
C ALA A 54 -2.23 -12.87 4.84
N GLN A 55 -2.86 -11.81 5.38
CA GLN A 55 -4.10 -11.90 6.16
C GLN A 55 -5.29 -12.41 5.32
N LEU A 56 -5.34 -12.08 4.02
CA LEU A 56 -6.29 -12.66 3.09
C LEU A 56 -5.95 -14.12 2.69
N GLY A 57 -4.87 -14.69 3.23
CA GLY A 57 -4.45 -16.07 3.01
C GLY A 57 -3.66 -16.30 1.72
N TYR A 58 -3.08 -15.26 1.12
CA TYR A 58 -2.20 -15.38 -0.04
C TYR A 58 -0.75 -15.62 0.36
N ARG A 59 -0.05 -16.50 -0.38
CA ARG A 59 1.39 -16.74 -0.23
C ARG A 59 2.15 -15.53 -0.73
N THR A 60 2.66 -14.74 0.22
CA THR A 60 3.23 -13.42 -0.04
C THR A 60 4.74 -13.45 0.10
N GLY A 61 5.46 -12.95 -0.90
CA GLY A 61 6.88 -12.65 -0.82
C GLY A 61 7.13 -11.17 -0.63
N PHE A 62 8.23 -10.82 0.03
CA PHE A 62 8.63 -9.44 0.22
C PHE A 62 10.06 -9.18 -0.28
N ILE A 63 10.22 -8.10 -1.04
CA ILE A 63 11.52 -7.55 -1.46
C ILE A 63 11.65 -6.16 -0.85
N GLY A 64 12.64 -5.98 0.02
CA GLY A 64 12.86 -4.70 0.66
C GLY A 64 14.02 -4.69 1.65
N TYR A 65 14.04 -3.70 2.50
CA TYR A 65 15.15 -3.45 3.42
C TYR A 65 14.68 -3.22 4.84
N LEU A 66 15.44 -3.77 5.79
CA LEU A 66 15.28 -3.56 7.22
C LEU A 66 16.64 -3.35 7.88
N GLY A 67 16.72 -2.50 8.89
CA GLY A 67 17.91 -2.40 9.72
C GLY A 67 18.11 -3.64 10.59
N ASP A 68 19.34 -3.82 11.10
CA ASP A 68 19.68 -4.91 12.04
C ASP A 68 19.64 -4.44 13.49
N HIS A 69 18.50 -3.88 13.91
CA HIS A 69 18.26 -3.41 15.28
C HIS A 69 16.80 -3.69 15.73
N HIS A 70 16.37 -3.14 16.86
CA HIS A 70 15.07 -3.42 17.47
C HIS A 70 13.89 -3.33 16.48
N ASN A 71 13.76 -2.22 15.77
CA ASN A 71 12.64 -2.02 14.81
C ASN A 71 12.68 -3.03 13.66
N GLY A 72 13.87 -3.38 13.17
CA GLY A 72 14.00 -4.40 12.12
C GLY A 72 13.64 -5.80 12.63
N ARG A 73 13.99 -6.13 13.88
CA ARG A 73 13.55 -7.39 14.49
C ARG A 73 12.04 -7.44 14.68
N TYR A 74 11.44 -6.37 15.19
CA TYR A 74 9.99 -6.26 15.33
C TYR A 74 9.24 -6.53 14.01
N VAL A 75 9.69 -5.92 12.91
CA VAL A 75 9.08 -6.15 11.59
C VAL A 75 9.30 -7.59 11.11
N ARG A 76 10.52 -8.16 11.29
CA ARG A 76 10.80 -9.55 10.90
C ARG A 76 9.96 -10.55 11.68
N GLU A 77 9.75 -10.32 12.97
CA GLU A 77 8.90 -11.16 13.83
C GLU A 77 7.45 -11.15 13.30
N ALA A 78 6.88 -9.98 13.02
CA ALA A 78 5.54 -9.85 12.46
C ALA A 78 5.42 -10.53 11.08
N PHE A 79 6.40 -10.34 10.19
CA PHE A 79 6.41 -10.99 8.87
C PHE A 79 6.53 -12.52 8.98
N ASN A 80 7.29 -13.02 9.94
CA ASN A 80 7.40 -14.46 10.19
C ASN A 80 6.09 -15.05 10.74
N GLU A 81 5.40 -14.34 11.62
CA GLU A 81 4.07 -14.73 12.13
C GLU A 81 3.02 -14.76 11.02
N ASP A 82 3.07 -13.80 10.09
CA ASP A 82 2.19 -13.74 8.92
C ASP A 82 2.60 -14.73 7.80
N GLY A 83 3.73 -15.44 7.92
CA GLY A 83 4.22 -16.39 6.93
C GLY A 83 4.74 -15.76 5.63
N ILE A 84 5.16 -14.49 5.67
CA ILE A 84 5.70 -13.76 4.52
C ILE A 84 7.13 -14.26 4.21
N ASP A 85 7.40 -14.61 2.94
CA ASP A 85 8.73 -15.07 2.50
C ASP A 85 9.78 -13.93 2.59
N PRO A 86 10.80 -14.05 3.48
CA PRO A 86 11.79 -13.02 3.70
C PRO A 86 13.02 -13.13 2.80
N THR A 87 13.04 -14.02 1.81
CA THR A 87 14.25 -14.40 1.03
C THR A 87 14.99 -13.19 0.45
N ALA A 88 14.26 -12.14 0.03
CA ALA A 88 14.83 -10.91 -0.51
C ALA A 88 14.67 -9.71 0.45
N THR A 89 14.68 -9.96 1.76
CA THR A 89 14.73 -8.90 2.78
C THR A 89 16.19 -8.60 3.13
N PHE A 90 16.70 -7.47 2.65
CA PHE A 90 18.09 -7.05 2.80
C PHE A 90 18.30 -6.18 4.05
N ILE A 91 19.58 -5.95 4.40
CA ILE A 91 19.95 -5.05 5.49
C ILE A 91 20.18 -3.64 4.95
N ASP A 92 19.49 -2.65 5.52
CA ASP A 92 19.83 -1.24 5.40
C ASP A 92 20.79 -0.87 6.56
N PRO A 93 22.05 -0.53 6.27
CA PRO A 93 23.00 -0.16 7.33
C PRO A 93 22.64 1.13 8.05
N THR A 94 21.74 1.97 7.49
CA THR A 94 21.29 3.21 8.12
C THR A 94 20.09 2.98 9.06
N GLY A 95 19.47 1.81 9.02
CA GLY A 95 18.41 1.40 9.94
C GLY A 95 17.10 1.03 9.24
N THR A 96 16.10 0.74 10.05
CA THR A 96 14.72 0.47 9.60
C THR A 96 13.98 1.76 9.38
N GLY A 97 13.24 1.89 8.28
CA GLY A 97 12.35 3.01 8.01
C GLY A 97 11.37 3.28 9.15
N ARG A 98 10.98 4.52 9.34
CA ARG A 98 10.05 4.91 10.39
C ARG A 98 9.19 6.08 9.96
N SER A 99 7.90 6.04 10.33
CA SER A 99 7.02 7.20 10.24
C SER A 99 6.48 7.57 11.61
N VAL A 100 6.18 8.85 11.80
CA VAL A 100 5.37 9.34 12.91
C VAL A 100 4.13 10.00 12.31
N ASN A 101 2.97 9.49 12.63
CA ASN A 101 1.68 9.99 12.15
C ASN A 101 0.97 10.69 13.30
N ILE A 102 0.84 12.01 13.26
CA ILE A 102 -0.05 12.73 14.16
C ILE A 102 -1.46 12.58 13.60
N VAL A 103 -2.35 11.93 14.36
CA VAL A 103 -3.74 11.66 14.00
C VAL A 103 -4.65 12.57 14.80
N TYR A 104 -5.43 13.40 14.09
CA TYR A 104 -6.38 14.35 14.65
C TYR A 104 -7.73 13.66 14.87
N ARG A 105 -8.55 14.21 15.78
CA ARG A 105 -9.87 13.65 16.11
C ARG A 105 -10.87 13.59 14.93
N ASP A 106 -10.67 14.46 13.94
CA ASP A 106 -11.49 14.53 12.73
C ASP A 106 -11.00 13.61 11.60
N GLY A 107 -10.01 12.74 11.86
CA GLY A 107 -9.44 11.80 10.90
C GLY A 107 -8.34 12.40 10.02
N ARG A 108 -8.09 13.71 10.07
CA ARG A 108 -6.90 14.27 9.42
C ARG A 108 -5.63 13.70 10.03
N ARG A 109 -4.56 13.66 9.25
CA ARG A 109 -3.25 13.22 9.75
C ARG A 109 -2.12 14.07 9.18
N LYS A 110 -1.01 14.10 9.91
CA LYS A 110 0.25 14.62 9.43
C LYS A 110 1.33 13.57 9.60
N ASN A 111 1.91 13.17 8.47
CA ASN A 111 2.99 12.18 8.44
C ASN A 111 4.37 12.86 8.50
N PHE A 112 5.29 12.24 9.24
CA PHE A 112 6.72 12.53 9.26
C PHE A 112 7.46 11.26 8.88
N TYR A 113 8.00 11.22 7.67
CA TYR A 113 8.59 10.03 7.07
C TYR A 113 10.11 10.05 7.12
N ASP A 114 10.71 8.99 7.68
CA ASP A 114 12.14 8.71 7.65
C ASP A 114 12.38 7.40 6.88
N GLY A 115 12.72 7.52 5.62
CA GLY A 115 12.94 6.39 4.70
C GLY A 115 14.32 5.76 4.77
N LYS A 116 15.21 6.23 5.67
CA LYS A 116 16.59 5.72 5.81
C LYS A 116 17.35 5.73 4.47
N GLY A 117 17.96 4.62 4.10
CA GLY A 117 18.80 4.50 2.90
C GLY A 117 18.05 4.41 1.58
N HIS A 118 16.71 4.50 1.55
CA HIS A 118 15.89 4.17 0.38
C HIS A 118 16.28 4.86 -0.94
N MET A 119 16.92 6.03 -0.86
CA MET A 119 17.38 6.75 -2.06
C MET A 119 18.63 6.14 -2.71
N ASN A 120 19.49 5.46 -1.93
CA ASN A 120 20.83 5.06 -2.36
C ASN A 120 21.06 3.54 -2.32
N LEU A 121 20.13 2.78 -1.75
CA LEU A 121 20.23 1.32 -1.68
C LEU A 121 20.21 0.70 -3.07
N LYS A 122 20.85 -0.46 -3.21
CA LYS A 122 20.91 -1.23 -4.45
C LYS A 122 20.59 -2.68 -4.15
N PRO A 123 19.47 -3.22 -4.67
CA PRO A 123 19.09 -4.61 -4.42
C PRO A 123 20.03 -5.57 -5.18
N ASP A 124 20.21 -6.77 -4.62
CA ASP A 124 20.78 -7.87 -5.37
C ASP A 124 19.78 -8.36 -6.43
N LEU A 125 20.00 -8.00 -7.68
CA LEU A 125 19.09 -8.29 -8.78
C LEU A 125 18.91 -9.79 -9.02
N ASN A 126 19.91 -10.63 -8.69
CA ASN A 126 19.80 -12.08 -8.88
C ASN A 126 18.86 -12.69 -7.84
N ILE A 127 19.01 -12.30 -6.56
CA ILE A 127 18.11 -12.73 -5.49
C ILE A 127 16.71 -12.22 -5.78
N CYS A 128 16.54 -10.93 -6.12
CA CYS A 128 15.24 -10.36 -6.44
C CYS A 128 14.58 -11.06 -7.62
N ARG A 129 15.31 -11.34 -8.70
CA ARG A 129 14.82 -12.10 -9.87
C ARG A 129 14.36 -13.49 -9.46
N SER A 130 15.10 -14.18 -8.60
CA SER A 130 14.72 -15.51 -8.14
C SER A 130 13.40 -15.52 -7.35
N VAL A 131 13.13 -14.47 -6.57
CA VAL A 131 11.86 -14.32 -5.86
C VAL A 131 10.74 -13.90 -6.81
N LEU A 132 10.97 -12.90 -7.67
CA LEU A 132 10.00 -12.42 -8.65
C LEU A 132 9.56 -13.53 -9.64
N SER A 133 10.46 -14.44 -10.02
CA SER A 133 10.12 -15.56 -10.94
C SER A 133 9.15 -16.59 -10.35
N ARG A 134 8.80 -16.47 -9.07
CA ARG A 134 7.89 -17.40 -8.36
C ARG A 134 6.46 -16.85 -8.24
N THR A 135 6.17 -15.72 -8.85
CA THR A 135 4.84 -15.10 -8.82
C THR A 135 4.37 -14.68 -10.21
N ARG A 136 3.08 -14.37 -10.31
CA ARG A 136 2.48 -13.72 -11.50
C ARG A 136 2.15 -12.25 -11.27
N LEU A 137 2.15 -11.77 -10.02
CA LEU A 137 1.81 -10.41 -9.63
C LEU A 137 2.92 -9.81 -8.76
N ALA A 138 3.45 -8.67 -9.17
CA ALA A 138 4.35 -7.87 -8.37
C ALA A 138 3.72 -6.48 -8.09
N HIS A 139 3.61 -6.12 -6.82
CA HIS A 139 3.14 -4.80 -6.42
C HIS A 139 4.29 -3.96 -5.90
N PHE A 140 4.44 -2.75 -6.44
CA PHE A 140 5.52 -1.83 -6.13
C PHE A 140 5.01 -0.60 -5.40
N SER A 141 5.60 -0.28 -4.27
CA SER A 141 5.64 1.09 -3.77
C SER A 141 6.91 1.80 -4.30
N ILE A 142 7.07 3.08 -4.01
CA ILE A 142 8.03 3.95 -4.70
C ILE A 142 9.35 4.29 -3.99
N PRO A 143 10.01 3.42 -3.17
CA PRO A 143 11.37 3.72 -2.77
C PRO A 143 12.29 3.71 -4.00
N ASN A 144 13.28 4.59 -4.01
CA ASN A 144 14.09 4.83 -5.21
C ASN A 144 14.76 3.57 -5.79
N TRP A 145 15.20 2.66 -4.94
CA TRP A 145 15.85 1.41 -5.36
C TRP A 145 14.87 0.44 -6.07
N ALA A 146 13.56 0.50 -5.77
CA ALA A 146 12.57 -0.42 -6.33
C ALA A 146 12.45 -0.29 -7.85
N ARG A 147 12.70 0.91 -8.41
CA ARG A 147 12.67 1.14 -9.87
C ARG A 147 13.62 0.23 -10.65
N GLN A 148 14.71 -0.24 -10.03
CA GLN A 148 15.67 -1.15 -10.67
C GLN A 148 15.05 -2.53 -10.94
N LEU A 149 13.96 -2.89 -10.27
CA LEU A 149 13.28 -4.16 -10.42
C LEU A 149 12.11 -4.13 -11.41
N LEU A 150 11.64 -2.95 -11.82
CA LEU A 150 10.55 -2.82 -12.81
C LEU A 150 10.90 -3.50 -14.15
N PRO A 151 12.09 -3.26 -14.75
CA PRO A 151 12.47 -3.98 -15.96
C PRO A 151 12.57 -5.49 -15.74
N VAL A 152 13.06 -5.94 -14.57
CA VAL A 152 13.16 -7.36 -14.22
C VAL A 152 11.77 -8.00 -14.17
N ALA A 153 10.80 -7.35 -13.52
CA ALA A 153 9.42 -7.83 -13.46
C ALA A 153 8.78 -7.88 -14.87
N ARG A 154 9.05 -6.87 -15.71
CA ARG A 154 8.56 -6.84 -17.10
C ARG A 154 9.17 -7.95 -17.96
N GLU A 155 10.47 -8.22 -17.87
CA GLU A 155 11.15 -9.33 -18.54
C GLU A 155 10.58 -10.71 -18.14
N LEU A 156 10.15 -10.85 -16.88
CA LEU A 156 9.52 -12.07 -16.38
C LEU A 156 8.04 -12.20 -16.79
N GLY A 157 7.46 -11.19 -17.43
CA GLY A 157 6.06 -11.19 -17.88
C GLY A 157 5.04 -11.09 -16.74
N LEU A 158 5.43 -10.47 -15.62
CA LEU A 158 4.54 -10.30 -14.48
C LEU A 158 3.49 -9.22 -14.75
N VAL A 159 2.33 -9.35 -14.11
CA VAL A 159 1.43 -8.21 -13.90
C VAL A 159 2.10 -7.27 -12.91
N ILE A 160 2.35 -6.04 -13.31
CA ILE A 160 2.99 -5.02 -12.50
C ILE A 160 1.94 -4.04 -12.00
N SER A 161 1.79 -3.97 -10.70
CA SER A 161 1.00 -2.94 -10.02
C SER A 161 1.91 -1.96 -9.32
N CYS A 162 1.65 -0.67 -9.43
CA CYS A 162 2.39 0.37 -8.71
C CYS A 162 1.43 1.25 -7.91
N ASP A 163 1.78 1.55 -6.66
CA ASP A 163 1.16 2.64 -5.89
C ASP A 163 2.14 3.81 -5.83
N ILE A 164 1.79 4.89 -6.52
CA ILE A 164 2.60 6.11 -6.58
C ILE A 164 2.21 7.15 -5.52
N GLN A 165 1.34 6.78 -4.60
CA GLN A 165 0.87 7.58 -3.46
C GLN A 165 0.15 8.86 -3.93
N ASP A 166 0.42 10.00 -3.26
CA ASP A 166 -0.02 11.31 -3.74
C ASP A 166 0.87 11.78 -4.88
N ILE A 167 0.28 12.50 -5.84
CA ILE A 167 0.99 13.06 -6.99
C ILE A 167 0.69 14.56 -7.06
N GLU A 168 1.72 15.37 -7.29
CA GLU A 168 1.55 16.82 -7.47
C GLU A 168 1.42 17.21 -8.93
N ALA A 169 2.14 16.52 -9.82
CA ALA A 169 2.11 16.79 -11.25
C ALA A 169 2.25 15.49 -12.05
N PHE A 170 1.59 15.44 -13.21
CA PHE A 170 1.62 14.30 -14.12
C PHE A 170 3.05 13.92 -14.57
N ASP A 171 3.90 14.90 -14.77
CA ASP A 171 5.27 14.75 -15.28
C ASP A 171 6.33 14.66 -14.18
N ASP A 172 5.94 14.26 -12.94
CA ASP A 172 6.88 14.05 -11.86
C ASP A 172 7.97 13.03 -12.26
N PRO A 173 9.23 13.50 -12.42
CA PRO A 173 10.31 12.65 -12.90
C PRO A 173 10.65 11.51 -11.93
N TYR A 174 10.32 11.67 -10.63
CA TYR A 174 10.56 10.62 -9.66
C TYR A 174 9.62 9.42 -9.85
N ARG A 175 8.38 9.66 -10.28
CA ARG A 175 7.33 8.64 -10.42
C ARG A 175 7.27 8.05 -11.83
N THR A 176 7.91 8.67 -12.81
CA THR A 176 7.84 8.31 -14.23
C THR A 176 8.09 6.82 -14.49
N ASP A 177 9.15 6.24 -13.92
CA ASP A 177 9.49 4.83 -14.14
C ASP A 177 8.38 3.88 -13.65
N PHE A 178 7.77 4.20 -12.49
CA PHE A 178 6.67 3.41 -11.92
C PHE A 178 5.41 3.52 -12.77
N ILE A 179 5.09 4.72 -13.26
CA ILE A 179 3.94 4.98 -14.14
C ILE A 179 4.10 4.20 -15.45
N ASP A 180 5.27 4.25 -16.07
CA ASP A 180 5.53 3.64 -17.39
C ASP A 180 5.52 2.12 -17.38
N HIS A 181 5.85 1.50 -16.24
CA HIS A 181 5.89 0.05 -16.14
C HIS A 181 4.61 -0.56 -15.55
N ALA A 182 3.71 0.23 -14.95
CA ALA A 182 2.53 -0.31 -14.32
C ALA A 182 1.47 -0.76 -15.34
N ASP A 183 0.93 -1.97 -15.15
CA ASP A 183 -0.31 -2.41 -15.77
C ASP A 183 -1.52 -1.90 -14.98
N ILE A 184 -1.35 -1.80 -13.64
CA ILE A 184 -2.35 -1.28 -12.71
C ILE A 184 -1.69 -0.19 -11.86
N LEU A 185 -2.22 1.02 -11.90
CA LEU A 185 -1.67 2.18 -11.21
C LEU A 185 -2.63 2.67 -10.13
N PHE A 186 -2.12 2.76 -8.90
CA PHE A 186 -2.81 3.36 -7.76
C PHE A 186 -2.22 4.73 -7.44
N PHE A 187 -3.08 5.69 -7.15
CA PHE A 187 -2.66 6.99 -6.61
C PHE A 187 -3.79 7.69 -5.86
N SER A 188 -3.42 8.70 -5.06
CA SER A 188 -4.38 9.54 -4.35
C SER A 188 -4.56 10.87 -5.06
N SER A 189 -5.82 11.31 -5.18
CA SER A 189 -6.17 12.62 -5.73
C SER A 189 -6.10 13.75 -4.69
N VAL A 190 -5.47 13.55 -3.54
CA VAL A 190 -5.47 14.54 -2.44
C VAL A 190 -4.99 15.92 -2.86
N ASN A 191 -4.09 16.01 -3.83
CA ASN A 191 -3.58 17.26 -4.41
C ASN A 191 -4.38 17.73 -5.64
N HIS A 192 -5.37 16.95 -6.09
CA HIS A 192 -6.20 17.19 -7.28
C HIS A 192 -7.67 16.98 -6.93
N PRO A 193 -8.38 18.02 -6.44
CA PRO A 193 -9.81 17.90 -6.11
C PRO A 193 -10.68 17.42 -7.27
N ASP A 194 -10.28 17.75 -8.50
CA ASP A 194 -10.79 17.16 -9.73
C ASP A 194 -9.68 16.29 -10.37
N PRO A 195 -9.76 14.95 -10.28
CA PRO A 195 -8.75 14.06 -10.84
C PRO A 195 -8.87 13.83 -12.35
N GLU A 196 -9.95 14.29 -13.00
CA GLU A 196 -10.24 13.99 -14.40
C GLU A 196 -9.13 14.45 -15.37
N PRO A 197 -8.56 15.67 -15.26
CA PRO A 197 -7.44 16.08 -16.11
C PRO A 197 -6.22 15.18 -15.98
N LEU A 198 -5.89 14.75 -14.75
CA LEU A 198 -4.75 13.88 -14.46
C LEU A 198 -5.00 12.47 -15.04
N ILE A 199 -6.18 11.92 -14.85
CA ILE A 199 -6.60 10.64 -15.43
C ILE A 199 -6.48 10.69 -16.96
N GLY A 200 -6.94 11.78 -17.58
CA GLY A 200 -6.85 11.97 -19.03
C GLY A 200 -5.42 11.96 -19.55
N GLU A 201 -4.45 12.49 -18.78
CA GLU A 201 -3.02 12.43 -19.14
C GLU A 201 -2.48 11.00 -19.08
N PHE A 202 -2.82 10.23 -18.02
CA PHE A 202 -2.39 8.83 -17.89
C PHE A 202 -2.98 7.95 -18.98
N ILE A 203 -4.27 8.11 -19.31
CA ILE A 203 -4.93 7.36 -20.41
C ILE A 203 -4.25 7.66 -21.75
N ARG A 204 -3.91 8.92 -22.03
CA ARG A 204 -3.19 9.28 -23.28
C ARG A 204 -1.80 8.65 -23.34
N ARG A 205 -1.12 8.52 -22.21
CA ARG A 205 0.21 7.91 -22.11
C ARG A 205 0.15 6.38 -22.28
N ASN A 206 -0.82 5.73 -21.61
CA ASN A 206 -1.03 4.28 -21.69
C ASN A 206 -2.52 3.95 -21.59
N PRO A 207 -3.24 3.77 -22.74
CA PRO A 207 -4.66 3.48 -22.74
C PRO A 207 -5.03 2.08 -22.25
N GLU A 208 -4.03 1.22 -22.06
CA GLU A 208 -4.22 -0.15 -21.56
C GLU A 208 -4.15 -0.24 -20.03
N GLN A 209 -3.67 0.82 -19.39
CA GLN A 209 -3.42 0.85 -17.95
C GLN A 209 -4.75 0.94 -17.16
N VAL A 210 -4.88 0.10 -16.15
CA VAL A 210 -5.98 0.24 -15.17
C VAL A 210 -5.56 1.27 -14.14
N LEU A 211 -6.40 2.32 -13.94
CA LEU A 211 -6.16 3.34 -12.92
C LEU A 211 -7.15 3.18 -11.77
N VAL A 212 -6.65 3.19 -10.55
CA VAL A 212 -7.43 3.19 -9.32
C VAL A 212 -7.05 4.44 -8.52
N VAL A 213 -7.97 5.41 -8.45
CA VAL A 213 -7.70 6.73 -7.88
C VAL A 213 -8.47 6.89 -6.57
N GLY A 214 -7.77 6.96 -5.45
CA GLY A 214 -8.38 7.22 -4.15
C GLY A 214 -8.77 8.69 -4.00
N MET A 215 -10.04 8.95 -3.61
CA MET A 215 -10.58 10.28 -3.36
C MET A 215 -10.95 10.50 -1.87
N GLY A 216 -10.37 9.70 -0.98
CA GLY A 216 -10.66 9.78 0.47
C GLY A 216 -12.14 9.54 0.77
N ALA A 217 -12.78 10.45 1.50
CA ALA A 217 -14.21 10.35 1.86
C ALA A 217 -15.17 10.41 0.66
N ALA A 218 -14.72 10.85 -0.51
CA ALA A 218 -15.52 10.85 -1.73
C ALA A 218 -15.53 9.48 -2.45
N GLY A 219 -14.72 8.52 -2.00
CA GLY A 219 -14.64 7.19 -2.60
C GLY A 219 -13.44 7.01 -3.52
N CYS A 220 -13.64 6.48 -4.72
CA CYS A 220 -12.58 6.28 -5.70
C CYS A 220 -13.07 6.35 -7.15
N VAL A 221 -12.12 6.49 -8.07
CA VAL A 221 -12.34 6.33 -9.51
C VAL A 221 -11.65 5.05 -9.96
N LEU A 222 -12.34 4.28 -10.78
CA LEU A 222 -11.78 3.18 -11.54
C LEU A 222 -11.81 3.54 -13.02
N CYS A 223 -10.66 3.51 -13.67
CA CYS A 223 -10.56 3.68 -15.10
C CYS A 223 -10.00 2.41 -15.73
N THR A 224 -10.71 1.88 -16.70
CA THR A 224 -10.34 0.71 -17.49
C THR A 224 -10.54 1.03 -18.98
N ARG A 225 -10.27 0.08 -19.87
CA ARG A 225 -10.63 0.19 -21.29
C ARG A 225 -12.13 0.39 -21.54
N GLU A 226 -12.98 -0.01 -20.60
CA GLU A 226 -14.43 0.08 -20.70
C GLU A 226 -14.94 1.50 -20.39
N GLY A 227 -14.12 2.30 -19.71
CA GLY A 227 -14.43 3.67 -19.36
C GLY A 227 -13.95 4.08 -17.99
N ILE A 228 -14.48 5.22 -17.54
CA ILE A 228 -14.21 5.82 -16.22
C ILE A 228 -15.48 5.68 -15.39
N GLU A 229 -15.35 5.08 -14.22
CA GLU A 229 -16.44 4.93 -13.24
C GLU A 229 -16.06 5.55 -11.91
N ILE A 230 -17.00 6.28 -11.30
CA ILE A 230 -16.84 6.89 -9.97
C ILE A 230 -17.64 6.08 -8.99
N PHE A 231 -16.97 5.61 -7.95
CA PHE A 231 -17.58 4.84 -6.86
C PHE A 231 -17.61 5.68 -5.60
N PRO A 232 -18.79 5.95 -5.03
CA PRO A 232 -18.89 6.59 -3.72
C PRO A 232 -18.21 5.74 -2.66
N ALA A 233 -17.76 6.35 -1.56
CA ALA A 233 -17.14 5.61 -0.48
C ALA A 233 -18.11 4.58 0.12
N VAL A 234 -17.62 3.36 0.34
CA VAL A 234 -18.36 2.32 1.07
C VAL A 234 -18.53 2.76 2.53
N GLU A 235 -19.77 2.65 3.02
CA GLU A 235 -20.09 2.91 4.42
C GLU A 235 -20.14 1.59 5.21
N LEU A 236 -19.52 1.56 6.38
CA LEU A 236 -19.64 0.48 7.36
C LEU A 236 -20.13 1.07 8.68
N ASP A 237 -20.78 0.27 9.52
CA ASP A 237 -21.33 0.70 10.81
C ASP A 237 -20.25 1.20 11.79
N SER A 238 -18.98 0.77 11.61
CA SER A 238 -17.86 1.20 12.44
C SER A 238 -17.42 2.64 12.10
N PRO A 239 -17.00 3.47 13.08
CA PRO A 239 -16.51 4.83 12.81
C PRO A 239 -15.17 4.83 12.04
N VAL A 240 -14.89 5.92 11.34
CA VAL A 240 -13.53 6.22 10.83
C VAL A 240 -12.71 6.78 11.99
N VAL A 241 -11.61 6.12 12.34
CA VAL A 241 -10.73 6.51 13.46
C VAL A 241 -9.30 6.82 13.03
N ASP A 242 -8.84 6.23 11.91
CA ASP A 242 -7.51 6.43 11.35
C ASP A 242 -7.55 6.15 9.85
N THR A 243 -7.09 7.09 9.02
CA THR A 243 -7.06 6.89 7.55
C THR A 243 -5.71 6.39 7.04
N ASN A 244 -4.76 6.10 7.94
CA ASN A 244 -3.47 5.55 7.56
C ASN A 244 -3.65 4.12 7.02
N GLY A 245 -2.98 3.79 5.91
CA GLY A 245 -3.11 2.47 5.28
C GLY A 245 -4.40 2.24 4.45
N ALA A 246 -5.30 3.24 4.35
CA ALA A 246 -6.53 3.08 3.56
C ALA A 246 -6.25 2.81 2.06
N GLY A 247 -5.28 3.52 1.47
CA GLY A 247 -4.83 3.27 0.10
C GLY A 247 -4.24 1.88 -0.09
N ASP A 248 -3.45 1.43 0.88
CA ASP A 248 -2.87 0.08 0.88
C ASP A 248 -3.98 -0.99 0.98
N GLY A 249 -4.99 -0.77 1.84
CA GLY A 249 -6.18 -1.63 1.93
C GLY A 249 -6.96 -1.69 0.63
N LEU A 250 -7.14 -0.53 -0.06
CA LEU A 250 -7.76 -0.46 -1.37
C LEU A 250 -6.99 -1.32 -2.39
N ALA A 251 -5.67 -1.18 -2.43
CA ALA A 251 -4.82 -1.94 -3.35
C ALA A 251 -4.87 -3.45 -3.06
N VAL A 252 -4.79 -3.86 -1.79
CA VAL A 252 -4.88 -5.27 -1.38
C VAL A 252 -6.23 -5.87 -1.78
N GLY A 253 -7.35 -5.23 -1.43
CA GLY A 253 -8.69 -5.74 -1.74
C GLY A 253 -8.96 -5.78 -3.25
N PHE A 254 -8.52 -4.76 -4.00
CA PHE A 254 -8.65 -4.74 -5.46
C PHE A 254 -7.80 -5.81 -6.14
N LEU A 255 -6.50 -5.84 -5.89
CA LEU A 255 -5.58 -6.75 -6.57
C LEU A 255 -5.85 -8.21 -6.23
N SER A 256 -6.17 -8.51 -4.97
CA SER A 256 -6.54 -9.87 -4.53
C SER A 256 -7.79 -10.38 -5.24
N SER A 257 -8.73 -9.49 -5.54
CA SER A 257 -9.98 -9.83 -6.24
C SER A 257 -9.78 -9.83 -7.77
N TYR A 258 -9.25 -8.76 -8.34
CA TYR A 258 -9.14 -8.58 -9.78
C TYR A 258 -8.11 -9.51 -10.42
N VAL A 259 -6.87 -9.50 -9.89
CA VAL A 259 -5.76 -10.26 -10.49
C VAL A 259 -5.72 -11.71 -10.01
N LEU A 260 -5.92 -11.94 -8.71
CA LEU A 260 -5.75 -13.26 -8.12
C LEU A 260 -7.05 -14.05 -8.09
N GLY A 261 -8.18 -13.36 -7.81
CA GLY A 261 -9.50 -13.99 -7.71
C GLY A 261 -10.29 -14.06 -9.01
N GLY A 262 -9.94 -13.24 -10.02
CA GLY A 262 -10.64 -13.20 -11.31
C GLY A 262 -12.05 -12.63 -11.25
N TYR A 263 -12.34 -11.78 -10.23
CA TYR A 263 -13.60 -11.03 -10.14
C TYR A 263 -13.69 -9.95 -11.22
N SER A 264 -14.90 -9.45 -11.48
CA SER A 264 -15.09 -8.29 -12.34
C SER A 264 -14.34 -7.07 -11.79
N SER A 265 -14.03 -6.09 -12.64
CA SER A 265 -13.42 -4.82 -12.21
C SER A 265 -14.30 -4.09 -11.21
N HIS A 266 -15.64 -4.10 -11.43
CA HIS A 266 -16.64 -3.53 -10.54
C HIS A 266 -16.64 -4.20 -9.14
N ASP A 267 -16.73 -5.53 -9.06
CA ASP A 267 -16.73 -6.22 -7.78
C ASP A 267 -15.39 -6.05 -7.07
N SER A 268 -14.31 -6.04 -7.82
CA SER A 268 -12.95 -5.88 -7.28
C SER A 268 -12.74 -4.50 -6.66
N ILE A 269 -13.29 -3.44 -7.25
CA ILE A 269 -13.15 -2.09 -6.66
C ILE A 269 -14.01 -1.94 -5.39
N LEU A 270 -15.20 -2.54 -5.33
CA LEU A 270 -16.01 -2.57 -4.12
C LEU A 270 -15.30 -3.33 -3.00
N ARG A 271 -14.73 -4.49 -3.28
CA ARG A 271 -13.92 -5.27 -2.33
C ARG A 271 -12.69 -4.48 -1.85
N GLY A 272 -12.05 -3.74 -2.76
CA GLY A 272 -10.99 -2.81 -2.42
C GLY A 272 -11.44 -1.71 -1.46
N GLN A 273 -12.58 -1.08 -1.73
CA GLN A 273 -13.15 -0.06 -0.85
C GLN A 273 -13.57 -0.61 0.52
N ILE A 274 -14.11 -1.84 0.58
CA ILE A 274 -14.43 -2.51 1.85
C ILE A 274 -13.16 -2.71 2.68
N ALA A 275 -12.08 -3.20 2.08
CA ALA A 275 -10.81 -3.40 2.77
C ALA A 275 -10.21 -2.05 3.24
N ALA A 276 -10.27 -1.01 2.41
CA ALA A 276 -9.85 0.34 2.76
C ALA A 276 -10.67 0.89 3.94
N ARG A 277 -11.99 0.75 3.88
CA ARG A 277 -12.90 1.27 4.91
C ARG A 277 -12.76 0.50 6.22
N PHE A 278 -12.53 -0.81 6.17
CA PHE A 278 -12.19 -1.62 7.34
C PHE A 278 -10.92 -1.09 8.01
N THR A 279 -9.84 -0.88 7.24
CA THR A 279 -8.59 -0.29 7.74
C THR A 279 -8.82 1.03 8.45
N CYS A 280 -9.70 1.89 7.92
CA CYS A 280 -10.04 3.17 8.55
C CYS A 280 -10.75 3.04 9.90
N SER A 281 -11.29 1.89 10.26
CA SER A 281 -11.95 1.65 11.55
C SER A 281 -11.01 1.21 12.66
N ILE A 282 -9.74 0.97 12.34
CA ILE A 282 -8.75 0.39 13.25
C ILE A 282 -7.72 1.44 13.66
N ARG A 283 -7.46 1.57 14.97
CA ARG A 283 -6.32 2.34 15.46
C ARG A 283 -5.03 1.54 15.26
N GLY A 284 -3.98 2.23 14.80
CA GLY A 284 -2.72 1.56 14.45
C GLY A 284 -2.86 0.71 13.18
N SER A 285 -3.81 1.05 12.31
CA SER A 285 -4.02 0.54 10.93
C SER A 285 -3.70 -0.93 10.71
N SER A 286 -2.41 -1.33 10.66
CA SER A 286 -1.99 -2.72 10.47
C SER A 286 -2.01 -3.57 11.76
N SER A 287 -2.47 -3.02 12.88
CA SER A 287 -2.66 -3.80 14.11
C SER A 287 -3.74 -4.87 13.95
N GLN A 288 -4.71 -4.61 13.08
CA GLN A 288 -5.72 -5.56 12.67
C GLN A 288 -6.02 -5.33 11.19
N LEU A 289 -5.94 -6.38 10.39
CA LEU A 289 -6.21 -6.36 8.96
C LEU A 289 -7.42 -7.24 8.66
N ILE A 290 -8.17 -6.88 7.61
CA ILE A 290 -9.35 -7.62 7.20
C ILE A 290 -8.97 -9.04 6.77
N THR A 291 -9.68 -10.04 7.28
CA THR A 291 -9.54 -11.43 6.86
C THR A 291 -10.35 -11.70 5.60
N ARG A 292 -10.05 -12.79 4.89
CA ARG A 292 -10.85 -13.24 3.74
C ARG A 292 -12.30 -13.43 4.12
N LEU A 293 -12.56 -14.08 5.25
CA LEU A 293 -13.94 -14.34 5.70
C LEU A 293 -14.71 -13.04 5.95
N GLU A 294 -14.10 -12.07 6.63
CA GLU A 294 -14.73 -10.76 6.89
C GLU A 294 -14.98 -10.01 5.58
N LEU A 295 -14.02 -10.01 4.66
CA LEU A 295 -14.17 -9.37 3.34
C LEU A 295 -15.34 -9.97 2.55
N GLU A 296 -15.47 -11.30 2.50
CA GLU A 296 -16.59 -11.97 1.84
C GLU A 296 -17.92 -11.63 2.52
N GLN A 297 -18.00 -11.74 3.85
CA GLN A 297 -19.22 -11.45 4.60
C GLN A 297 -19.71 -10.01 4.41
N ILE A 298 -18.79 -9.04 4.43
CA ILE A 298 -19.14 -7.63 4.22
C ILE A 298 -19.56 -7.40 2.76
N PHE A 299 -18.85 -7.98 1.81
CA PHE A 299 -19.17 -7.86 0.39
C PHE A 299 -20.55 -8.44 0.07
N ASP A 300 -20.85 -9.65 0.54
CA ASP A 300 -22.16 -10.30 0.35
C ASP A 300 -23.32 -9.54 0.99
N ALA A 301 -23.06 -8.82 2.09
CA ALA A 301 -24.05 -7.99 2.74
C ALA A 301 -24.25 -6.63 2.06
N TYR A 302 -23.26 -6.17 1.29
CA TYR A 302 -23.30 -4.89 0.60
C TYR A 302 -23.93 -4.99 -0.79
N CYS A 303 -23.78 -6.14 -1.48
CA CYS A 303 -24.36 -6.45 -2.79
C CYS A 303 -25.74 -7.09 -2.68
#